data_154efa48e02d8eaef078a5d5ce2d1270
#
_entry.id   154efa48e02d8eaef078a5d5ce2d1270
#
_cell.length_a   1.000
_cell.length_b   1.000
_cell.length_c   1.000
_cell.angle_alpha   90.00
_cell.angle_beta   90.00
_cell.angle_gamma   90.00
#
_symmetry.space_group_name_H-M   'P 1'
#
loop_
_entity.id
_entity.type
_entity.pdbx_description
1 polymer ?
#
loop_
_entity_poly.entity_id
_entity_poly.type
_entity_poly.pdbx_seq_one_letter_code
_entity_poly.pdbx_strand_id
1 'polypeptide(L)'
;MPAIYTEQWYDALKDLINRSQDVEKNAPRGKYDVLAEIRGDSRSLYLPPDDDRFFVILFEEGKCRSYQQVSPQPARKGFNFIFELPASVFEGIAAGHIDLIDAGLKGAIKVTGDMRILIRHAELVNALYRIYAKEVETLWPKGKPAATAITSVPQAGP
;
A
#
# COMPACT_ATOMS: atom_id res chain seq x y z
N MET A 1 16.12 11.23 -2.16
CA MET A 1 15.62 9.87 -1.90
C MET A 1 14.95 9.84 -0.53
N PRO A 2 13.63 9.89 -0.47
CA PRO A 2 12.94 9.94 0.82
C PRO A 2 12.94 8.58 1.52
N ALA A 3 12.98 8.63 2.85
CA ALA A 3 12.90 7.40 3.65
C ALA A 3 11.47 6.89 3.71
N ILE A 4 11.33 5.56 3.75
CA ILE A 4 10.03 4.91 3.91
C ILE A 4 9.32 5.44 5.16
N TYR A 5 8.01 5.56 5.11
CA TYR A 5 7.14 6.05 6.18
C TYR A 5 7.32 7.53 6.54
N THR A 6 7.91 8.33 5.65
CA THR A 6 8.01 9.78 5.84
C THR A 6 7.03 10.53 4.95
N GLU A 7 6.69 11.75 5.34
CA GLU A 7 5.83 12.61 4.54
C GLU A 7 6.38 12.80 3.13
N GLN A 8 7.69 12.98 3.01
CA GLN A 8 8.35 13.14 1.71
C GLN A 8 8.17 11.89 0.84
N TRP A 9 8.15 10.72 1.45
CA TRP A 9 7.94 9.47 0.71
C TRP A 9 6.50 9.37 0.20
N TYR A 10 5.52 9.74 1.03
CA TYR A 10 4.11 9.76 0.61
C TYR A 10 3.89 10.78 -0.50
N ASP A 11 4.53 11.95 -0.41
CA ASP A 11 4.46 12.98 -1.46
C ASP A 11 5.06 12.48 -2.76
N ALA A 12 6.17 11.75 -2.69
CA ALA A 12 6.80 11.16 -3.88
C ALA A 12 5.89 10.12 -4.54
N LEU A 13 5.23 9.28 -3.74
CA LEU A 13 4.26 8.31 -4.26
C LEU A 13 3.09 9.01 -4.94
N LYS A 14 2.51 10.01 -4.29
CA LYS A 14 1.40 10.78 -4.84
C LYS A 14 1.78 11.40 -6.19
N ASP A 15 2.96 11.99 -6.27
CA ASP A 15 3.45 12.62 -7.49
C ASP A 15 3.62 11.60 -8.62
N LEU A 16 4.22 10.45 -8.34
CA LEU A 16 4.38 9.39 -9.32
C LEU A 16 3.04 8.83 -9.80
N ILE A 17 2.09 8.63 -8.87
CA ILE A 17 0.74 8.19 -9.22
C ILE A 17 0.11 9.20 -10.19
N ASN A 18 0.22 10.49 -9.89
CA ASN A 18 -0.42 11.53 -10.71
C ASN A 18 0.24 11.74 -12.07
N ARG A 19 1.50 11.35 -12.23
CA ARG A 19 2.20 11.40 -13.51
C ARG A 19 2.08 10.12 -14.31
N SER A 20 1.50 9.07 -13.74
CA SER A 20 1.40 7.78 -14.40
C SER A 20 0.25 7.75 -15.41
N GLN A 21 0.58 7.53 -16.66
CA GLN A 21 -0.43 7.35 -17.70
C GLN A 21 -1.19 6.03 -17.53
N ASP A 22 -0.51 5.00 -17.02
CA ASP A 22 -1.13 3.71 -16.76
C ASP A 22 -2.18 3.80 -15.68
N VAL A 23 -1.92 4.56 -14.62
CA VAL A 23 -2.91 4.80 -13.56
C VAL A 23 -4.12 5.55 -14.12
N GLU A 24 -3.87 6.64 -14.86
CA GLU A 24 -4.96 7.44 -15.43
C GLU A 24 -5.82 6.62 -16.38
N LYS A 25 -5.20 5.83 -17.23
CA LYS A 25 -5.88 5.01 -18.22
C LYS A 25 -6.73 3.91 -17.59
N ASN A 26 -6.25 3.32 -16.51
CA ASN A 26 -6.85 2.12 -15.92
C ASN A 26 -7.70 2.38 -14.68
N ALA A 27 -7.70 3.61 -14.15
CA ALA A 27 -8.44 3.94 -12.94
C ALA A 27 -9.94 4.02 -13.23
N PRO A 28 -10.79 3.56 -12.28
CA PRO A 28 -12.22 3.78 -12.40
C PRO A 28 -12.55 5.27 -12.27
N ARG A 29 -13.63 5.68 -12.91
CA ARG A 29 -14.12 7.05 -12.76
C ARG A 29 -14.84 7.20 -11.42
N GLY A 30 -14.84 8.42 -10.90
CA GLY A 30 -15.48 8.74 -9.65
C GLY A 30 -14.49 8.98 -8.53
N LYS A 31 -15.04 9.06 -7.33
CA LYS A 31 -14.29 9.36 -6.12
C LYS A 31 -14.18 8.11 -5.25
N TYR A 32 -12.98 7.82 -4.79
CA TYR A 32 -12.72 6.67 -3.93
C TYR A 32 -11.87 7.09 -2.74
N ASP A 33 -12.42 6.91 -1.54
CA ASP A 33 -11.69 7.08 -0.29
C ASP A 33 -11.12 5.74 0.12
N VAL A 34 -9.81 5.69 0.36
CA VAL A 34 -9.09 4.47 0.70
C VAL A 34 -8.39 4.64 2.03
N LEU A 35 -8.52 3.65 2.90
CA LEU A 35 -7.79 3.56 4.16
C LEU A 35 -6.80 2.40 4.09
N ALA A 36 -5.54 2.67 4.35
CA ALA A 36 -4.54 1.63 4.50
C ALA A 36 -4.15 1.53 5.98
N GLU A 37 -4.29 0.35 6.56
CA GLU A 37 -3.95 0.06 7.95
C GLU A 37 -2.72 -0.84 7.96
N ILE A 38 -1.56 -0.24 8.25
CA ILE A 38 -0.29 -0.95 8.30
C ILE A 38 -0.03 -1.31 9.75
N ARG A 39 -0.07 -2.61 10.06
CA ARG A 39 0.09 -3.11 11.41
C ARG A 39 1.55 -3.45 11.68
N GLY A 40 2.12 -2.88 12.74
CA GLY A 40 3.46 -3.24 13.18
C GLY A 40 3.55 -4.73 13.51
N ASP A 41 4.69 -5.35 13.23
CA ASP A 41 4.90 -6.76 13.53
C ASP A 41 6.36 -7.06 13.82
N SER A 42 6.62 -8.25 14.35
CA SER A 42 7.96 -8.63 14.80
C SER A 42 8.95 -8.86 13.66
N ARG A 43 8.49 -8.97 12.42
CA ARG A 43 9.35 -9.15 11.25
C ARG A 43 9.75 -7.84 10.60
N SER A 44 9.03 -6.75 10.91
CA SER A 44 9.35 -5.44 10.37
C SER A 44 10.57 -4.85 11.06
N LEU A 45 11.48 -4.27 10.27
CA LEU A 45 12.62 -3.51 10.80
C LEU A 45 12.20 -2.11 11.25
N TYR A 46 11.02 -1.65 10.83
CA TYR A 46 10.60 -0.25 10.97
C TYR A 46 9.46 -0.05 11.95
N LEU A 47 8.48 -0.96 11.95
CA LEU A 47 7.29 -0.85 12.78
C LEU A 47 7.16 -2.10 13.65
N PRO A 48 7.64 -2.04 14.91
CA PRO A 48 7.47 -3.17 15.82
C PRO A 48 6.00 -3.38 16.18
N PRO A 49 5.64 -4.51 16.80
CA PRO A 49 4.26 -4.73 17.24
C PRO A 49 3.71 -3.52 17.97
N ASP A 50 2.46 -3.18 17.69
CA ASP A 50 1.72 -2.03 18.24
C ASP A 50 2.13 -0.66 17.70
N ASP A 51 3.12 -0.59 16.82
CA ASP A 51 3.43 0.65 16.09
C ASP A 51 2.74 0.61 14.74
N ASP A 52 1.46 0.98 14.72
CA ASP A 52 0.66 0.94 13.51
C ASP A 52 0.67 2.30 12.80
N ARG A 53 0.51 2.28 11.48
CA ARG A 53 0.41 3.48 10.68
C ARG A 53 -0.85 3.42 9.83
N PHE A 54 -1.52 4.55 9.70
CA PHE A 54 -2.78 4.65 8.98
C PHE A 54 -2.64 5.71 7.90
N PHE A 55 -2.94 5.33 6.65
CA PHE A 55 -2.88 6.26 5.53
C PHE A 55 -4.27 6.45 4.96
N VAL A 56 -4.64 7.70 4.72
CA VAL A 56 -5.87 8.03 4.01
C VAL A 56 -5.48 8.52 2.63
N ILE A 57 -6.03 7.87 1.61
CA ILE A 57 -5.72 8.15 0.22
C ILE A 57 -7.02 8.49 -0.48
N LEU A 58 -7.05 9.62 -1.15
CA LEU A 58 -8.21 10.04 -1.93
C LEU A 58 -7.88 10.00 -3.41
N PHE A 59 -8.62 9.16 -4.13
CA PHE A 59 -8.57 9.13 -5.59
C PHE A 59 -9.82 9.78 -6.15
N GLU A 60 -9.65 10.59 -7.18
CA GLU A 60 -10.77 11.22 -7.86
C GLU A 60 -10.44 11.36 -9.34
N GLU A 61 -11.28 10.76 -10.18
CA GLU A 61 -11.13 10.81 -11.63
C GLU A 61 -9.72 10.41 -12.09
N GLY A 62 -9.20 9.34 -11.50
CA GLY A 62 -7.89 8.80 -11.86
C GLY A 62 -6.70 9.54 -11.29
N LYS A 63 -6.93 10.50 -10.42
CA LYS A 63 -5.86 11.28 -9.77
C LYS A 63 -5.84 11.02 -8.28
N CYS A 64 -4.65 10.96 -7.71
CA CYS A 64 -4.48 10.91 -6.26
C CYS A 64 -4.51 12.35 -5.74
N ARG A 65 -5.60 12.73 -5.08
CA ARG A 65 -5.79 14.08 -4.54
C ARG A 65 -5.05 14.26 -3.22
N SER A 66 -4.98 13.19 -2.43
CA SER A 66 -4.23 13.24 -1.18
C SER A 66 -3.70 11.85 -0.83
N TYR A 67 -2.61 11.83 -0.10
CA TYR A 67 -1.99 10.63 0.43
C TYR A 67 -1.35 11.05 1.74
N GLN A 68 -2.01 10.76 2.86
CA GLN A 68 -1.59 11.29 4.15
C GLN A 68 -1.61 10.22 5.23
N GLN A 69 -0.56 10.23 6.04
CA GLN A 69 -0.58 9.48 7.28
C GLN A 69 -1.42 10.24 8.31
N VAL A 70 -2.30 9.53 9.00
CA VAL A 70 -3.21 10.12 9.97
C VAL A 70 -3.08 9.41 11.32
N SER A 71 -3.47 10.12 12.38
CA SER A 71 -3.46 9.62 13.75
C SER A 71 -4.53 10.39 14.53
N PRO A 72 -5.28 9.75 15.43
CA PRO A 72 -5.34 8.30 15.69
C PRO A 72 -5.98 7.52 14.55
N GLN A 73 -6.14 6.20 14.75
CA GLN A 73 -6.79 5.35 13.77
C GLN A 73 -8.17 5.90 13.41
N PRO A 74 -8.43 6.17 12.11
CA PRO A 74 -9.74 6.67 11.73
C PRO A 74 -10.81 5.59 11.83
N ALA A 75 -12.06 6.01 12.02
CA ALA A 75 -13.18 5.08 11.92
C ALA A 75 -13.27 4.52 10.51
N ARG A 76 -13.61 3.25 10.38
CA ARG A 76 -13.65 2.58 9.07
C ARG A 76 -14.84 2.99 8.20
N LYS A 77 -15.87 3.56 8.81
CA LYS A 77 -17.07 3.95 8.10
C LYS A 77 -16.78 5.02 7.05
N GLY A 78 -17.35 4.85 5.86
CA GLY A 78 -17.24 5.85 4.80
C GLY A 78 -16.12 5.62 3.81
N PHE A 79 -15.23 4.67 4.06
CA PHE A 79 -14.19 4.34 3.10
C PHE A 79 -14.71 3.34 2.07
N ASN A 80 -14.36 3.57 0.81
CA ASN A 80 -14.71 2.66 -0.28
C ASN A 80 -13.91 1.36 -0.20
N PHE A 81 -12.63 1.49 0.18
CA PHE A 81 -11.75 0.35 0.36
C PHE A 81 -10.92 0.52 1.61
N ILE A 82 -10.69 -0.59 2.30
CA ILE A 82 -9.78 -0.65 3.45
C ILE A 82 -8.82 -1.80 3.19
N PHE A 83 -7.52 -1.51 3.24
CA PHE A 83 -6.47 -2.50 3.11
C PHE A 83 -5.76 -2.63 4.45
N GLU A 84 -5.80 -3.81 5.04
CA GLU A 84 -5.11 -4.08 6.30
C GLU A 84 -4.02 -5.13 6.06
N LEU A 85 -2.79 -4.82 6.43
CA LEU A 85 -1.67 -5.73 6.21
C LEU A 85 -0.56 -5.49 7.24
N PRO A 86 0.24 -6.53 7.52
CA PRO A 86 1.42 -6.37 8.37
C PRO A 86 2.45 -5.44 7.74
N ALA A 87 3.17 -4.70 8.57
CA ALA A 87 4.23 -3.80 8.11
C ALA A 87 5.29 -4.54 7.30
N SER A 88 5.67 -5.75 7.71
CA SER A 88 6.64 -6.54 6.96
C SER A 88 6.17 -6.88 5.55
N VAL A 89 4.87 -7.11 5.36
CA VAL A 89 4.29 -7.36 4.04
C VAL A 89 4.33 -6.07 3.21
N PHE A 90 3.92 -4.95 3.79
CA PHE A 90 3.97 -3.66 3.11
C PHE A 90 5.39 -3.31 2.67
N GLU A 91 6.36 -3.49 3.56
CA GLU A 91 7.77 -3.25 3.25
C GLU A 91 8.29 -4.20 2.18
N GLY A 92 7.85 -5.45 2.20
CA GLY A 92 8.20 -6.42 1.16
C GLY A 92 7.64 -6.04 -0.21
N ILE A 93 6.45 -5.46 -0.25
CA ILE A 93 5.87 -4.93 -1.49
C ILE A 93 6.70 -3.74 -1.97
N ALA A 94 7.01 -2.80 -1.09
CA ALA A 94 7.81 -1.62 -1.44
C ALA A 94 9.24 -1.99 -1.85
N ALA A 95 9.76 -3.10 -1.34
CA ALA A 95 11.08 -3.61 -1.70
C ALA A 95 11.09 -4.43 -2.99
N GLY A 96 9.90 -4.72 -3.56
CA GLY A 96 9.78 -5.52 -4.77
C GLY A 96 9.89 -7.02 -4.56
N HIS A 97 9.77 -7.50 -3.32
CA HIS A 97 9.87 -8.92 -2.99
C HIS A 97 8.53 -9.63 -2.90
N ILE A 98 7.45 -8.89 -2.70
CA ILE A 98 6.10 -9.45 -2.56
C ILE A 98 5.23 -8.80 -3.62
N ASP A 99 4.58 -9.62 -4.44
CA ASP A 99 3.60 -9.14 -5.42
C ASP A 99 2.29 -8.79 -4.70
N LEU A 100 1.77 -7.61 -4.99
CA LEU A 100 0.58 -7.08 -4.32
C LEU A 100 -0.66 -7.96 -4.54
N ILE A 101 -0.88 -8.41 -5.78
CA ILE A 101 -2.03 -9.26 -6.10
C ILE A 101 -1.89 -10.62 -5.42
N ASP A 102 -0.72 -11.21 -5.48
CA ASP A 102 -0.44 -12.49 -4.85
C ASP A 102 -0.66 -12.42 -3.33
N ALA A 103 -0.20 -11.34 -2.70
CA ALA A 103 -0.40 -11.13 -1.26
C ALA A 103 -1.88 -11.05 -0.91
N GLY A 104 -2.67 -10.38 -1.75
CA GLY A 104 -4.12 -10.32 -1.57
C GLY A 104 -4.77 -11.70 -1.71
N LEU A 105 -4.38 -12.46 -2.73
CA LEU A 105 -4.93 -13.80 -2.96
C LEU A 105 -4.57 -14.77 -1.84
N LYS A 106 -3.40 -14.63 -1.24
CA LYS A 106 -2.95 -15.48 -0.13
C LYS A 106 -3.46 -15.02 1.23
N GLY A 107 -4.22 -13.94 1.28
CA GLY A 107 -4.77 -13.43 2.53
C GLY A 107 -3.79 -12.64 3.39
N ALA A 108 -2.60 -12.32 2.87
CA ALA A 108 -1.65 -11.49 3.59
C ALA A 108 -2.13 -10.04 3.69
N ILE A 109 -2.98 -9.63 2.77
CA ILE A 109 -3.66 -8.34 2.79
C ILE A 109 -5.15 -8.60 2.93
N LYS A 110 -5.77 -8.02 3.95
CA LYS A 110 -7.22 -8.08 4.13
C LYS A 110 -7.83 -6.88 3.44
N VAL A 111 -8.74 -7.14 2.53
CA VAL A 111 -9.39 -6.09 1.74
C VAL A 111 -10.86 -6.01 2.10
N THR A 112 -11.34 -4.83 2.46
CA THR A 112 -12.76 -4.54 2.66
C THR A 112 -13.20 -3.57 1.56
N GLY A 113 -14.30 -3.87 0.90
CA GLY A 113 -14.83 -3.04 -0.18
C GLY A 113 -15.40 -3.89 -1.31
N ASP A 114 -15.78 -3.24 -2.40
CA ASP A 114 -16.35 -3.94 -3.55
C ASP A 114 -15.24 -4.58 -4.39
N MET A 115 -15.02 -5.87 -4.18
CA MET A 115 -13.97 -6.61 -4.88
C MET A 115 -14.17 -6.66 -6.39
N ARG A 116 -15.42 -6.50 -6.86
CA ARG A 116 -15.67 -6.48 -8.31
C ARG A 116 -14.97 -5.30 -8.98
N ILE A 117 -14.88 -4.17 -8.29
CA ILE A 117 -14.17 -3.00 -8.81
C ILE A 117 -12.68 -3.32 -8.93
N LEU A 118 -12.08 -3.90 -7.90
CA LEU A 118 -10.65 -4.24 -7.92
C LEU A 118 -10.32 -5.29 -8.98
N ILE A 119 -11.16 -6.29 -9.13
CA ILE A 119 -10.96 -7.33 -10.16
C ILE A 119 -11.05 -6.72 -11.56
N ARG A 120 -12.06 -5.88 -11.78
CA ARG A 120 -12.26 -5.20 -13.08
C ARG A 120 -11.09 -4.28 -13.42
N HIS A 121 -10.45 -3.71 -12.42
CA HIS A 121 -9.36 -2.75 -12.59
C HIS A 121 -8.01 -3.33 -12.15
N ALA A 122 -7.77 -4.61 -12.46
CA ALA A 122 -6.51 -5.28 -12.08
C ALA A 122 -5.28 -4.58 -12.67
N GLU A 123 -5.39 -3.98 -13.85
CA GLU A 123 -4.28 -3.25 -14.45
C GLU A 123 -3.91 -2.00 -13.65
N LEU A 124 -4.90 -1.36 -13.00
CA LEU A 124 -4.63 -0.28 -12.07
C LEU A 124 -3.80 -0.77 -10.88
N VAL A 125 -4.19 -1.92 -10.32
CA VAL A 125 -3.47 -2.50 -9.18
C VAL A 125 -2.03 -2.80 -9.58
N ASN A 126 -1.81 -3.35 -10.76
CA ASN A 126 -0.45 -3.61 -11.28
C ASN A 126 0.35 -2.32 -11.46
N ALA A 127 -0.27 -1.27 -11.97
CA ALA A 127 0.39 0.03 -12.15
C ALA A 127 0.81 0.63 -10.80
N LEU A 128 -0.06 0.57 -9.81
CA LEU A 128 0.24 1.04 -8.46
C LEU A 128 1.37 0.22 -7.83
N TYR A 129 1.33 -1.10 -7.97
CA TYR A 129 2.40 -1.96 -7.46
C TYR A 129 3.77 -1.56 -8.03
N ARG A 130 3.85 -1.30 -9.33
CA ARG A 130 5.12 -0.89 -9.96
C ARG A 130 5.65 0.41 -9.38
N ILE A 131 4.74 1.34 -9.05
CA ILE A 131 5.15 2.61 -8.45
C ILE A 131 5.80 2.37 -7.09
N TYR A 132 5.19 1.58 -6.22
CA TYR A 132 5.76 1.26 -4.91
C TYR A 132 7.05 0.47 -5.01
N ALA A 133 7.08 -0.54 -5.87
CA ALA A 133 8.16 -1.51 -5.90
C ALA A 133 9.36 -1.07 -6.74
N LYS A 134 9.14 -0.25 -7.76
CA LYS A 134 10.18 0.00 -8.77
C LYS A 134 10.39 1.47 -9.11
N GLU A 135 9.36 2.30 -9.03
CA GLU A 135 9.49 3.67 -9.52
C GLU A 135 9.85 4.67 -8.44
N VAL A 136 9.30 4.51 -7.24
CA VAL A 136 9.67 5.39 -6.13
C VAL A 136 11.08 5.03 -5.65
N GLU A 137 11.93 6.05 -5.52
CA GLU A 137 13.24 5.85 -4.93
C GLU A 137 13.11 5.91 -3.42
N THR A 138 13.29 4.77 -2.77
CA THR A 138 13.08 4.63 -1.34
C THR A 138 14.41 4.51 -0.61
N LEU A 139 14.63 5.39 0.37
CA LEU A 139 15.72 5.23 1.32
C LEU A 139 15.26 4.27 2.42
N TRP A 140 16.11 3.30 2.72
CA TRP A 140 15.88 2.31 3.76
C TRP A 140 16.85 2.53 4.91
N PRO A 141 16.52 3.39 5.91
CA PRO A 141 17.48 3.75 6.99
C PRO A 141 17.97 2.57 7.81
N LYS A 142 17.18 1.53 7.94
CA LYS A 142 17.54 0.31 8.67
C LYS A 142 17.82 -0.87 7.75
N GLY A 143 18.03 -0.61 6.47
CA GLY A 143 18.26 -1.63 5.47
C GLY A 143 16.99 -2.10 4.78
N LYS A 144 17.14 -2.53 3.54
CA LYS A 144 16.06 -3.07 2.75
C LYS A 144 15.72 -4.48 3.24
N PRO A 145 14.42 -4.84 3.35
CA PRO A 145 14.05 -6.19 3.79
C PRO A 145 14.67 -7.27 2.92
N ALA A 146 15.10 -8.37 3.54
CA ALA A 146 15.60 -9.51 2.81
C ALA A 146 14.45 -10.27 2.15
N ALA A 147 14.65 -10.70 0.90
CA ALA A 147 13.61 -11.39 0.13
C ALA A 147 13.11 -12.65 0.84
N THR A 148 14.01 -13.44 1.40
CA THR A 148 13.64 -14.70 2.06
C THR A 148 12.80 -14.49 3.31
N ALA A 149 13.03 -13.41 4.06
CA ALA A 149 12.27 -13.11 5.27
C ALA A 149 10.84 -12.70 4.92
N ILE A 150 10.63 -12.03 3.79
CA ILE A 150 9.34 -11.53 3.38
C ILE A 150 8.54 -12.58 2.61
N THR A 151 9.19 -13.34 1.73
CA THR A 151 8.50 -14.38 0.96
C THR A 151 7.99 -15.52 1.84
N SER A 152 8.47 -15.64 3.07
CA SER A 152 7.99 -16.60 4.04
C SER A 152 6.84 -16.03 4.87
N VAL A 153 6.04 -15.13 4.33
CA VAL A 153 4.87 -14.56 5.00
C VAL A 153 4.00 -15.67 5.56
N PRO A 154 3.59 -15.58 6.84
CA PRO A 154 2.74 -16.59 7.42
C PRO A 154 1.46 -16.75 6.62
N GLN A 155 1.07 -17.99 6.38
CA GLN A 155 -0.21 -18.25 5.76
C GLN A 155 -1.31 -17.73 6.67
N ALA A 156 -2.34 -17.20 6.06
CA ALA A 156 -3.51 -16.79 6.80
C ALA A 156 -4.09 -18.01 7.48
N GLY A 157 -4.17 -18.00 8.77
CA GLY A 157 -4.52 -19.18 9.47
C GLY A 157 -3.44 -20.24 9.37
N PRO A 158 -3.55 -21.25 9.91
CA PRO A 158 -4.10 -21.57 11.16
C PRO A 158 -3.80 -21.44 11.65
#